data_2372fe4ae9509f768c9fae640f4948bf
#
_entry.id   2372fe4ae9509f768c9fae640f4948bf
#
_cell.length_a   1.000
_cell.length_b   1.000
_cell.length_c   1.000
_cell.angle_alpha   90.00
_cell.angle_beta   90.00
_cell.angle_gamma   90.00
#
_symmetry.space_group_name_H-M   'P 1'
#
loop_
_entity.id
_entity.type
_entity.pdbx_description
1 polymer ?
#
loop_
_entity_poly.entity_id
_entity_poly.type
_entity_poly.pdbx_seq_one_letter_code
_entity_poly.pdbx_strand_id
1 'polypeptide(L)'
;PIGTRKQWVTGFYAVLGEKTVIIVNEPEQFYDVDSGKNSSGNKIVEVIPKTVCWCTGASDKNGKLIFENDILSGHIDDEFPEDETRKRVVWHENGWCTNEPGCDDYEELDDFDSENFEVISNMIDNPELLEVRL
;
A
#
# COMPACT_ATOMS: atom_id res chain seq x y z
N PRO A 1 26.80 -2.18 -11.72
CA PRO A 1 25.65 -1.29 -11.67
C PRO A 1 25.04 -1.29 -10.29
N ILE A 2 24.81 -0.12 -9.82
CA ILE A 2 24.12 0.07 -8.55
C ILE A 2 22.67 -0.34 -8.77
N GLY A 3 22.19 -1.29 -8.01
CA GLY A 3 20.79 -1.71 -8.09
C GLY A 3 19.84 -0.54 -7.81
N THR A 4 18.78 -0.43 -8.61
CA THR A 4 17.75 0.57 -8.39
C THR A 4 17.00 0.22 -7.10
N ARG A 5 16.98 1.14 -6.16
CA ARG A 5 16.13 0.99 -4.98
C ARG A 5 14.68 1.16 -5.41
N LYS A 6 13.86 0.18 -5.06
CA LYS A 6 12.43 0.32 -5.22
C LYS A 6 11.94 1.33 -4.20
N GLN A 7 11.30 2.39 -4.68
CA GLN A 7 10.65 3.38 -3.83
C GLN A 7 9.17 3.42 -4.14
N TRP A 8 8.37 3.45 -3.08
CA TRP A 8 6.94 3.66 -3.21
C TRP A 8 6.66 5.16 -3.23
N VAL A 9 5.79 5.57 -4.16
CA VAL A 9 5.30 6.95 -4.25
C VAL A 9 3.79 6.94 -4.19
N THR A 10 3.22 7.98 -3.58
CA THR A 10 1.76 8.16 -3.51
C THR A 10 1.37 9.44 -4.22
N GLY A 11 0.18 9.43 -4.81
CA GLY A 11 -0.33 10.58 -5.53
C GLY A 11 -1.46 10.20 -6.45
N PHE A 12 -1.64 10.99 -7.51
CA PHE A 12 -2.71 10.79 -8.48
C PHE A 12 -2.23 9.96 -9.66
N TYR A 13 -3.00 8.93 -10.00
CA TYR A 13 -2.73 8.06 -11.12
C TYR A 13 -3.09 8.77 -12.43
N ALA A 14 -2.22 8.63 -13.44
CA ALA A 14 -2.48 9.12 -14.78
C ALA A 14 -1.75 8.29 -15.83
N VAL A 15 -2.21 8.35 -17.05
CA VAL A 15 -1.53 7.75 -18.19
C VAL A 15 -1.20 8.89 -19.16
N LEU A 16 0.10 9.09 -19.40
CA LEU A 16 0.60 10.11 -20.32
C LEU A 16 1.25 9.41 -21.52
N GLY A 17 0.51 9.36 -22.64
CA GLY A 17 0.95 8.58 -23.79
C GLY A 17 0.98 7.10 -23.47
N GLU A 18 2.16 6.46 -23.57
CA GLU A 18 2.36 5.05 -23.22
C GLU A 18 2.87 4.86 -21.79
N LYS A 19 3.03 5.95 -21.03
CA LYS A 19 3.62 5.91 -19.70
C LYS A 19 2.56 5.97 -18.62
N THR A 20 2.70 5.08 -17.64
CA THR A 20 1.91 5.12 -16.41
C THR A 20 2.69 5.95 -15.39
N VAL A 21 2.04 6.96 -14.83
CA VAL A 21 2.69 7.91 -13.93
C VAL A 21 1.86 8.14 -12.68
N ILE A 22 2.54 8.57 -11.63
CA ILE A 22 1.91 9.11 -10.42
C ILE A 22 2.30 10.59 -10.32
N ILE A 23 1.31 11.43 -10.18
CA ILE A 23 1.50 12.86 -9.97
C ILE A 23 1.53 13.09 -8.47
N VAL A 24 2.72 13.42 -7.97
CA VAL A 24 2.94 13.64 -6.53
C VAL A 24 2.83 15.13 -6.25
N ASN A 25 1.87 15.50 -5.40
CA ASN A 25 1.75 16.88 -4.94
C ASN A 25 2.62 17.03 -3.69
N GLU A 26 3.78 17.64 -3.86
CA GLU A 26 4.67 17.91 -2.74
C GLU A 26 4.43 19.33 -2.22
N PRO A 27 3.97 19.46 -0.97
CA PRO A 27 3.69 20.77 -0.40
C PRO A 27 4.95 21.56 -0.05
N GLU A 28 6.12 20.91 -0.03
CA GLU A 28 7.39 21.55 0.30
C GLU A 28 8.01 22.18 -0.92
N GLN A 29 8.69 23.31 -0.70
CA GLN A 29 9.40 23.98 -1.79
C GLN A 29 10.72 23.27 -2.05
N PHE A 30 11.02 23.06 -3.32
CA PHE A 30 12.30 22.56 -3.76
C PHE A 30 13.21 23.71 -4.14
N TYR A 31 14.47 23.62 -3.73
CA TYR A 31 15.51 24.51 -4.22
C TYR A 31 16.16 23.86 -5.44
N ASP A 32 16.02 24.51 -6.57
CA ASP A 32 16.67 24.06 -7.80
C ASP A 32 18.10 24.60 -7.81
N VAL A 33 19.06 23.71 -7.67
CA VAL A 33 20.47 24.05 -7.59
C VAL A 33 20.97 24.66 -8.92
N ASP A 34 20.44 24.21 -10.05
CA ASP A 34 20.85 24.69 -11.36
C ASP A 34 20.35 26.09 -11.67
N SER A 35 19.11 26.39 -11.30
CA SER A 35 18.51 27.70 -11.56
C SER A 35 18.65 28.66 -10.38
N GLY A 36 18.97 28.18 -9.19
CA GLY A 36 19.02 28.98 -7.98
C GLY A 36 17.65 29.44 -7.49
N LYS A 37 16.59 28.80 -7.92
CA LYS A 37 15.22 29.16 -7.56
C LYS A 37 14.54 28.07 -6.72
N ASN A 38 13.72 28.53 -5.79
CA ASN A 38 12.80 27.63 -5.11
C ASN A 38 11.63 27.35 -6.04
N SER A 39 11.27 26.07 -6.17
CA SER A 39 10.08 25.69 -6.92
C SER A 39 9.15 24.89 -6.02
N SER A 40 7.85 25.13 -6.18
CA SER A 40 6.80 24.32 -5.56
C SER A 40 5.90 23.81 -6.67
N GLY A 41 5.37 22.61 -6.52
CA GLY A 41 4.46 22.06 -7.52
C GLY A 41 4.39 20.56 -7.52
N ASN A 42 3.83 20.05 -8.60
CA ASN A 42 3.64 18.60 -8.77
C ASN A 42 4.87 17.99 -9.41
N LYS A 43 5.24 16.82 -8.89
CA LYS A 43 6.27 15.98 -9.49
C LYS A 43 5.59 14.83 -10.21
N ILE A 44 6.02 14.54 -11.43
CA ILE A 44 5.52 13.42 -12.22
C ILE A 44 6.53 12.29 -12.15
N VAL A 45 6.11 11.13 -11.64
CA VAL A 45 6.97 9.96 -11.50
C VAL A 45 6.44 8.82 -12.37
N GLU A 46 7.27 8.33 -13.28
CA GLU A 46 6.94 7.13 -14.05
C GLU A 46 7.02 5.90 -13.16
N VAL A 47 6.00 5.04 -13.21
CA VAL A 47 5.90 3.85 -12.38
C VAL A 47 5.67 2.61 -13.24
N ILE A 48 5.98 1.45 -12.67
CA ILE A 48 5.73 0.16 -13.31
C ILE A 48 4.23 -0.13 -13.20
N PRO A 49 3.48 -0.25 -14.33
CA PRO A 49 2.01 -0.34 -14.29
C PRO A 49 1.45 -1.43 -13.37
N LYS A 50 2.06 -2.59 -13.35
CA LYS A 50 1.59 -3.72 -12.53
C LYS A 50 1.78 -3.51 -11.02
N THR A 51 2.52 -2.48 -10.63
CA THR A 51 2.75 -2.15 -9.21
C THR A 51 1.80 -1.08 -8.69
N VAL A 52 0.93 -0.54 -9.54
CA VAL A 52 -0.04 0.48 -9.12
C VAL A 52 -1.04 -0.16 -8.15
N CYS A 53 -1.15 0.42 -6.97
CA CYS A 53 -2.06 -0.03 -5.93
C CYS A 53 -2.96 1.13 -5.51
N TRP A 54 -4.26 0.86 -5.43
CA TRP A 54 -5.24 1.89 -5.11
C TRP A 54 -5.38 2.06 -3.60
N CYS A 55 -5.57 3.30 -3.16
CA CYS A 55 -5.84 3.60 -1.76
C CYS A 55 -7.26 3.15 -1.40
N THR A 56 -7.40 2.44 -0.28
CA THR A 56 -8.71 1.97 0.18
C THR A 56 -9.52 3.07 0.85
N GLY A 57 -8.88 4.16 1.27
CA GLY A 57 -9.49 5.20 2.08
C GLY A 57 -9.50 4.91 3.57
N ALA A 58 -9.17 3.68 3.97
CA ALA A 58 -9.08 3.28 5.38
C ALA A 58 -7.65 3.43 5.90
N SER A 59 -7.50 3.50 7.21
CA SER A 59 -6.21 3.54 7.88
C SER A 59 -6.07 2.36 8.85
N ASP A 60 -4.83 1.96 9.12
CA ASP A 60 -4.55 0.92 10.10
C ASP A 60 -4.56 1.47 11.53
N LYS A 61 -4.28 0.62 12.51
CA LYS A 61 -4.30 1.04 13.93
C LYS A 61 -3.30 2.13 14.29
N ASN A 62 -2.31 2.35 13.43
CA ASN A 62 -1.29 3.39 13.62
C ASN A 62 -1.54 4.65 12.77
N GLY A 63 -2.69 4.70 12.08
CA GLY A 63 -3.04 5.83 11.22
C GLY A 63 -2.42 5.78 9.83
N LYS A 64 -1.76 4.69 9.47
CA LYS A 64 -1.17 4.50 8.15
C LYS A 64 -2.26 4.11 7.15
N LEU A 65 -2.31 4.79 6.00
CA LEU A 65 -3.26 4.46 4.94
C LEU A 65 -3.05 3.03 4.43
N ILE A 66 -4.16 2.36 4.19
CA ILE A 66 -4.17 0.98 3.66
C ILE A 66 -4.39 1.03 2.16
N PHE A 67 -3.52 0.35 1.42
CA PHE A 67 -3.58 0.24 -0.04
C PHE A 67 -3.88 -1.19 -0.47
N GLU A 68 -4.36 -1.32 -1.70
CA GLU A 68 -4.49 -2.61 -2.37
C GLU A 68 -3.17 -3.37 -2.30
N ASN A 69 -3.24 -4.67 -2.07
CA ASN A 69 -2.09 -5.57 -1.90
C ASN A 69 -1.31 -5.41 -0.60
N ASP A 70 -1.72 -4.52 0.30
CA ASP A 70 -1.09 -4.44 1.61
C ASP A 70 -1.31 -5.73 2.41
N ILE A 71 -0.33 -6.07 3.23
CA ILE A 71 -0.41 -7.18 4.16
C ILE A 71 -0.64 -6.61 5.55
N LEU A 72 -1.74 -7.02 6.16
CA LEU A 72 -2.12 -6.61 7.49
C LEU A 72 -1.78 -7.72 8.49
N SER A 73 -1.28 -7.33 9.65
CA SER A 73 -1.01 -8.24 10.77
C SER A 73 -1.71 -7.75 12.03
N GLY A 74 -2.32 -8.67 12.73
CA GLY A 74 -3.01 -8.37 13.99
C GLY A 74 -3.44 -9.61 14.72
N HIS A 75 -4.21 -9.39 15.78
CA HIS A 75 -4.75 -10.46 16.60
C HIS A 75 -6.28 -10.35 16.60
N ILE A 76 -6.94 -11.46 16.27
CA ILE A 76 -8.39 -11.52 16.28
C ILE A 76 -8.92 -11.74 17.71
N ASP A 77 -8.17 -12.48 18.51
CA ASP A 77 -8.56 -12.85 19.85
C ASP A 77 -7.52 -12.38 20.87
N ASP A 78 -7.94 -11.49 21.76
CA ASP A 78 -7.07 -10.96 22.81
C ASP A 78 -6.65 -12.02 23.84
N GLU A 79 -7.40 -13.11 23.94
CA GLU A 79 -7.06 -14.22 24.83
C GLU A 79 -5.87 -15.03 24.33
N PHE A 80 -5.56 -14.91 23.03
CA PHE A 80 -4.44 -15.62 22.40
C PHE A 80 -3.52 -14.62 21.69
N PRO A 81 -2.82 -13.75 22.44
CA PRO A 81 -1.98 -12.71 21.84
C PRO A 81 -0.78 -13.26 21.05
N GLU A 82 -0.43 -14.52 21.23
CA GLU A 82 0.61 -15.18 20.45
C GLU A 82 0.14 -15.58 19.05
N ASP A 83 -1.17 -15.62 18.81
CA ASP A 83 -1.73 -16.01 17.52
C ASP A 83 -1.88 -14.81 16.59
N GLU A 84 -0.85 -14.61 15.78
CA GLU A 84 -0.85 -13.55 14.76
C GLU A 84 -1.66 -13.97 13.53
N THR A 85 -2.56 -13.10 13.11
CA THR A 85 -3.30 -13.27 11.86
C THR A 85 -2.73 -12.32 10.82
N ARG A 86 -2.40 -12.84 9.64
CA ARG A 86 -1.96 -12.05 8.49
C ARG A 86 -2.95 -12.20 7.36
N LYS A 87 -3.28 -11.10 6.70
CA LYS A 87 -4.21 -11.10 5.57
C LYS A 87 -3.85 -10.01 4.57
N ARG A 88 -4.21 -10.25 3.31
CA ARG A 88 -3.98 -9.27 2.25
C ARG A 88 -5.23 -8.45 1.97
N VAL A 89 -5.03 -7.25 1.46
CA VAL A 89 -6.11 -6.34 1.07
C VAL A 89 -6.31 -6.44 -0.44
N VAL A 90 -7.53 -6.71 -0.86
CA VAL A 90 -7.90 -6.89 -2.27
C VAL A 90 -9.22 -6.21 -2.58
N TRP A 91 -9.41 -5.83 -3.85
CA TRP A 91 -10.72 -5.43 -4.36
C TRP A 91 -11.47 -6.68 -4.80
N HIS A 92 -12.64 -6.91 -4.24
CA HIS A 92 -13.46 -8.09 -4.56
C HIS A 92 -14.93 -7.74 -4.58
N GLU A 93 -15.60 -8.00 -5.68
CA GLU A 93 -17.06 -7.80 -5.84
C GLU A 93 -17.60 -6.45 -5.39
N ASN A 94 -17.04 -5.36 -5.80
CA ASN A 94 -17.49 -4.00 -5.48
C ASN A 94 -17.08 -3.46 -4.11
N GLY A 95 -16.09 -4.06 -3.47
CA GLY A 95 -15.62 -3.57 -2.18
C GLY A 95 -14.20 -3.95 -1.85
N TRP A 96 -13.63 -3.21 -0.92
CA TRP A 96 -12.34 -3.58 -0.35
C TRP A 96 -12.54 -4.70 0.67
N CYS A 97 -11.78 -5.76 0.48
CA CYS A 97 -11.88 -6.96 1.29
C CYS A 97 -10.51 -7.40 1.78
N THR A 98 -10.52 -8.30 2.76
CA THR A 98 -9.32 -8.98 3.24
C THR A 98 -9.48 -10.47 2.98
N ASN A 99 -8.34 -11.14 2.79
CA ASN A 99 -8.28 -12.57 2.53
C ASN A 99 -7.09 -13.17 3.24
N GLU A 100 -7.34 -14.21 4.03
CA GLU A 100 -6.28 -14.95 4.72
C GLU A 100 -5.66 -15.99 3.82
N PRO A 101 -4.37 -16.33 4.03
CA PRO A 101 -3.69 -17.37 3.25
C PRO A 101 -4.42 -18.71 3.36
N GLY A 102 -4.66 -19.34 2.22
CA GLY A 102 -5.31 -20.65 2.17
C GLY A 102 -6.82 -20.63 2.35
N CYS A 103 -7.43 -19.46 2.49
CA CYS A 103 -8.87 -19.31 2.59
C CYS A 103 -9.47 -18.84 1.27
N ASP A 104 -10.60 -19.41 0.90
CA ASP A 104 -11.35 -18.99 -0.30
C ASP A 104 -12.32 -17.84 -0.01
N ASP A 105 -12.51 -17.51 1.26
CA ASP A 105 -13.45 -16.49 1.69
C ASP A 105 -12.82 -15.11 1.70
N TYR A 106 -13.61 -14.10 1.35
CA TYR A 106 -13.24 -12.70 1.39
C TYR A 106 -14.11 -12.00 2.43
N GLU A 107 -13.49 -11.29 3.35
CA GLU A 107 -14.19 -10.52 4.38
C GLU A 107 -14.08 -9.03 4.07
N GLU A 108 -15.14 -8.29 4.34
CA GLU A 108 -15.13 -6.84 4.14
C GLU A 108 -14.08 -6.18 5.04
N LEU A 109 -13.32 -5.23 4.47
CA LEU A 109 -12.40 -4.39 5.24
C LEU A 109 -13.24 -3.41 6.06
N ASP A 110 -13.20 -3.54 7.38
CA ASP A 110 -14.08 -2.81 8.29
C ASP A 110 -13.32 -2.09 9.43
N ASP A 111 -14.09 -1.51 10.35
CA ASP A 111 -13.53 -0.77 11.48
C ASP A 111 -12.70 -1.66 12.41
N PHE A 112 -13.04 -2.94 12.53
CA PHE A 112 -12.27 -3.87 13.34
C PHE A 112 -10.83 -3.98 12.80
N ASP A 113 -10.69 -4.04 11.48
CA ASP A 113 -9.38 -4.09 10.84
C ASP A 113 -8.58 -2.81 11.10
N SER A 114 -9.25 -1.65 11.00
CA SER A 114 -8.61 -0.36 11.25
C SER A 114 -8.16 -0.18 12.69
N GLU A 115 -8.83 -0.82 13.63
CA GLU A 115 -8.54 -0.70 15.06
C GLU A 115 -7.51 -1.73 15.55
N ASN A 116 -7.40 -2.88 14.90
CA ASN A 116 -6.66 -4.02 15.43
C ASN A 116 -5.50 -4.52 14.54
N PHE A 117 -5.43 -4.07 13.30
CA PHE A 117 -4.41 -4.54 12.36
C PHE A 117 -3.46 -3.41 11.95
N GLU A 118 -2.23 -3.79 11.62
CA GLU A 118 -1.23 -2.87 11.09
C GLU A 118 -0.69 -3.35 9.75
N VAL A 119 -0.34 -2.41 8.89
CA VAL A 119 0.33 -2.70 7.62
C VAL A 119 1.79 -3.06 7.91
N ILE A 120 2.18 -4.29 7.58
CA ILE A 120 3.57 -4.75 7.80
C ILE A 120 4.38 -4.79 6.50
N SER A 121 3.74 -4.99 5.37
CA SER A 121 4.35 -4.99 4.05
C SER A 121 3.26 -5.06 2.99
N ASN A 122 3.58 -5.57 1.80
CA ASN A 122 2.63 -5.74 0.71
C ASN A 122 3.01 -6.95 -0.14
N MET A 123 2.07 -7.39 -0.99
CA MET A 123 2.24 -8.59 -1.83
C MET A 123 3.26 -8.41 -2.94
N ILE A 124 3.61 -7.17 -3.28
CA ILE A 124 4.60 -6.89 -4.32
C ILE A 124 6.02 -7.04 -3.77
N ASP A 125 6.27 -6.50 -2.58
CA ASP A 125 7.59 -6.54 -1.95
C ASP A 125 7.87 -7.86 -1.23
N ASN A 126 6.89 -8.36 -0.49
CA ASN A 126 7.09 -9.51 0.41
C ASN A 126 5.93 -10.52 0.35
N PRO A 127 5.63 -11.12 -0.81
CA PRO A 127 4.53 -12.10 -0.92
C PRO A 127 4.72 -13.31 -0.01
N GLU A 128 5.95 -13.63 0.36
CA GLU A 128 6.28 -14.77 1.24
C GLU A 128 5.69 -14.65 2.64
N LEU A 129 5.33 -13.44 3.08
CA LEU A 129 4.71 -13.24 4.39
C LEU A 129 3.32 -13.85 4.51
N LEU A 130 2.68 -14.16 3.37
CA LEU A 130 1.39 -14.82 3.31
C LEU A 130 1.46 -16.27 2.83
N GLU A 131 2.65 -16.85 2.70
CA GLU A 131 2.77 -18.26 2.34
C GLU A 131 2.30 -19.15 3.49
N VAL A 132 1.47 -20.15 3.14
CA VAL A 132 1.04 -21.16 4.09
C VAL A 132 2.19 -22.15 4.27
N ARG A 133 2.72 -22.22 5.48
CA ARG A 133 3.72 -23.22 5.82
C ARG A 133 3.02 -24.52 6.19
N LEU A 134 3.24 -25.51 5.36
CA LEU A 134 2.76 -26.86 5.63
C LEU A 134 3.78 -27.62 6.49
#